data_a4a2f515d23ae82749d95d8f1d640e3b
#
_entry.id   a4a2f515d23ae82749d95d8f1d640e3b
#
_cell.length_a   1.000
_cell.length_b   1.000
_cell.length_c   1.000
_cell.angle_alpha   90.00
_cell.angle_beta   90.00
_cell.angle_gamma   90.00
#
_symmetry.space_group_name_H-M   'P 1'
#
loop_
_entity.id
_entity.type
_entity.pdbx_description
1 polymer ?
#
loop_
_entity_poly.entity_id
_entity_poly.type
_entity_poly.pdbx_seq_one_letter_code
_entity_poly.pdbx_strand_id
1 'polypeptide(L)'
;MIPYKHEPFTDFSKGANKKAFEAGLEAVNSYLGKDYSLIINGERISTEEKITSYNPANKVEVIGNVSKTNKEIAEQAMNSALDAFEIWRKVESNIRADILFKAAAIIRRRKHEFSALLVKEAGKPWNEADADIAEGIDFLEYYGRQVLKLKCGKKVESRTGEYNRYDYIPLGVGIVISPWNFAFAIMAGTTVATLVTGNTVLLKPASTTPIIAAKFIEVLEEAGLPNGVVNFIPGSGTEIGDYLVDHPKTRFISFTGSREVGTRIYERAAKVYEGQMWLKRVIAEMGGKDTIIVDKEADLELAAQSIVKSAFGFSGQKCSACSRAIIVEDVYESVLNRAVELTAELTIGDPTNSNNYMGPVNDQQAFNKIMQYIEIGKEEGELMIGGIGDDSKGYFIQPTIFSGLNVEARLMKEEIFGPVVAFAKAKNFTEAIAIANNTEYGLTGAVITNNRQHIEQAREDFHVGNLYFNRGCTGAIVGYQPFGGFNMSGTDSKAGGPDYLLLHMQAKTTSEML
;
A
#
# COMPACT_ATOMS: atom_id res chain seq x y z
N MET A 1 -11.77 -26.78 -2.51
CA MET A 1 -11.82 -25.31 -2.30
C MET A 1 -12.06 -24.63 -3.64
N ILE A 2 -12.95 -23.63 -3.70
CA ILE A 2 -13.19 -22.85 -4.91
C ILE A 2 -11.88 -22.09 -5.27
N PRO A 3 -11.44 -22.08 -6.54
CA PRO A 3 -10.28 -21.33 -6.97
C PRO A 3 -10.40 -19.85 -6.63
N TYR A 4 -9.26 -19.21 -6.35
CA TYR A 4 -9.20 -17.77 -6.11
C TYR A 4 -9.59 -16.99 -7.38
N LYS A 5 -10.38 -15.96 -7.18
CA LYS A 5 -10.66 -14.91 -8.17
C LYS A 5 -10.61 -13.57 -7.44
N HIS A 6 -10.10 -12.55 -8.10
CA HIS A 6 -10.10 -11.20 -7.52
C HIS A 6 -11.52 -10.69 -7.30
N GLU A 7 -11.68 -9.83 -6.31
CA GLU A 7 -12.95 -9.16 -6.01
C GLU A 7 -13.31 -8.18 -7.14
N PRO A 8 -14.50 -8.26 -7.73
CA PRO A 8 -14.88 -7.36 -8.80
C PRO A 8 -15.00 -5.91 -8.31
N PHE A 9 -14.50 -4.98 -9.13
CA PHE A 9 -14.72 -3.56 -8.91
C PHE A 9 -16.18 -3.20 -9.16
N THR A 10 -16.69 -2.22 -8.42
CA THR A 10 -18.05 -1.75 -8.55
C THR A 10 -18.20 -0.93 -9.83
N ASP A 11 -19.15 -1.31 -10.69
CA ASP A 11 -19.53 -0.56 -11.88
C ASP A 11 -20.48 0.59 -11.52
N PHE A 12 -19.91 1.78 -11.32
CA PHE A 12 -20.68 2.99 -10.97
C PHE A 12 -21.46 3.62 -12.16
N SER A 13 -21.37 3.07 -13.36
CA SER A 13 -22.29 3.45 -14.44
C SER A 13 -23.74 2.99 -14.15
N LYS A 14 -23.88 1.97 -13.30
CA LYS A 14 -25.18 1.44 -12.89
C LYS A 14 -25.79 2.25 -11.75
N GLY A 15 -26.99 2.81 -11.95
CA GLY A 15 -27.67 3.63 -10.97
C GLY A 15 -27.92 2.94 -9.62
N ALA A 16 -28.15 1.61 -9.61
CA ALA A 16 -28.29 0.86 -8.36
C ALA A 16 -27.01 0.88 -7.51
N ASN A 17 -25.84 0.77 -8.14
CA ASN A 17 -24.56 0.81 -7.46
C ASN A 17 -24.24 2.22 -6.92
N LYS A 18 -24.59 3.27 -7.69
CA LYS A 18 -24.49 4.65 -7.20
C LYS A 18 -25.32 4.87 -5.94
N LYS A 19 -26.60 4.47 -5.95
CA LYS A 19 -27.48 4.58 -4.79
C LYS A 19 -26.99 3.80 -3.58
N ALA A 20 -26.45 2.60 -3.81
CA ALA A 20 -25.87 1.80 -2.72
C ALA A 20 -24.64 2.47 -2.11
N PHE A 21 -23.82 3.13 -2.93
CA PHE A 21 -22.65 3.87 -2.43
C PHE A 21 -23.06 5.16 -1.70
N GLU A 22 -24.05 5.89 -2.22
CA GLU A 22 -24.64 7.06 -1.55
C GLU A 22 -25.21 6.70 -0.17
N ALA A 23 -25.90 5.56 -0.04
CA ALA A 23 -26.32 5.03 1.25
C ALA A 23 -25.13 4.71 2.18
N GLY A 24 -24.02 4.24 1.61
CA GLY A 24 -22.76 4.07 2.35
C GLY A 24 -22.20 5.39 2.90
N LEU A 25 -22.24 6.46 2.09
CA LEU A 25 -21.84 7.81 2.56
C LEU A 25 -22.73 8.32 3.68
N GLU A 26 -24.06 8.11 3.60
CA GLU A 26 -24.99 8.47 4.66
C GLU A 26 -24.72 7.68 5.95
N ALA A 27 -24.45 6.38 5.83
CA ALA A 27 -24.09 5.55 6.97
C ALA A 27 -22.81 6.07 7.65
N VAL A 28 -21.78 6.44 6.88
CA VAL A 28 -20.55 7.04 7.43
C VAL A 28 -20.84 8.37 8.11
N ASN A 29 -21.63 9.24 7.51
CA ASN A 29 -22.00 10.53 8.11
C ASN A 29 -22.68 10.36 9.49
N SER A 30 -23.38 9.24 9.73
CA SER A 30 -24.08 8.98 11.01
C SER A 30 -23.15 8.72 12.19
N TYR A 31 -21.87 8.42 11.95
CA TYR A 31 -20.88 8.16 12.99
C TYR A 31 -19.61 9.01 12.92
N LEU A 32 -19.60 10.06 12.09
CA LEU A 32 -18.50 11.05 12.10
C LEU A 32 -18.31 11.65 13.48
N GLY A 33 -17.05 11.97 13.81
CA GLY A 33 -16.66 12.58 15.07
C GLY A 33 -16.69 11.66 16.29
N LYS A 34 -16.99 10.36 16.13
CA LYS A 34 -16.97 9.39 17.23
C LYS A 34 -15.56 9.15 17.75
N ASP A 35 -15.51 8.77 19.03
CA ASP A 35 -14.30 8.33 19.71
C ASP A 35 -14.10 6.82 19.58
N TYR A 36 -12.87 6.41 19.28
CA TYR A 36 -12.44 5.01 19.17
C TYR A 36 -11.33 4.72 20.18
N SER A 37 -11.47 3.62 20.90
CA SER A 37 -10.51 3.17 21.90
C SER A 37 -9.37 2.39 21.24
N LEU A 38 -8.24 2.29 21.94
CA LEU A 38 -7.26 1.23 21.72
C LEU A 38 -7.91 -0.13 22.00
N ILE A 39 -7.40 -1.18 21.38
CA ILE A 39 -7.88 -2.54 21.63
C ILE A 39 -6.67 -3.41 21.98
N ILE A 40 -6.61 -3.84 23.25
CA ILE A 40 -5.54 -4.68 23.76
C ILE A 40 -6.18 -5.86 24.48
N ASN A 41 -5.82 -7.06 24.07
CA ASN A 41 -6.42 -8.31 24.58
C ASN A 41 -7.97 -8.34 24.50
N GLY A 42 -8.54 -7.68 23.47
CA GLY A 42 -9.99 -7.52 23.31
C GLY A 42 -10.62 -6.44 24.20
N GLU A 43 -9.88 -5.82 25.10
CA GLU A 43 -10.34 -4.73 25.94
C GLU A 43 -10.21 -3.37 25.25
N ARG A 44 -11.21 -2.49 25.46
CA ARG A 44 -11.22 -1.11 24.95
C ARG A 44 -10.59 -0.20 25.99
N ILE A 45 -9.45 0.40 25.63
CA ILE A 45 -8.72 1.33 26.48
C ILE A 45 -8.84 2.74 25.89
N SER A 46 -9.41 3.64 26.67
CA SER A 46 -9.49 5.07 26.32
C SER A 46 -8.38 5.85 27.04
N THR A 47 -7.74 6.76 26.31
CA THR A 47 -6.71 7.67 26.83
C THR A 47 -7.15 9.12 26.70
N GLU A 48 -6.56 10.02 27.50
CA GLU A 48 -6.83 11.46 27.41
C GLU A 48 -6.30 12.04 26.09
N GLU A 49 -5.06 11.64 25.71
CA GLU A 49 -4.48 12.04 24.42
C GLU A 49 -5.15 11.25 23.29
N LYS A 50 -5.53 11.97 22.26
CA LYS A 50 -6.19 11.41 21.07
C LYS A 50 -5.51 11.86 19.80
N ILE A 51 -5.65 11.06 18.77
CA ILE A 51 -5.33 11.39 17.37
C ILE A 51 -6.65 11.69 16.69
N THR A 52 -6.81 12.90 16.17
CA THR A 52 -7.99 13.30 15.39
C THR A 52 -7.73 13.10 13.91
N SER A 53 -8.61 12.36 13.25
CA SER A 53 -8.63 12.20 11.80
C SER A 53 -9.56 13.23 11.18
N TYR A 54 -9.08 13.93 10.15
CA TYR A 54 -9.81 14.97 9.42
C TYR A 54 -10.04 14.57 7.97
N ASN A 55 -11.11 15.10 7.39
CA ASN A 55 -11.36 14.96 5.96
C ASN A 55 -10.40 15.88 5.16
N PRO A 56 -9.51 15.34 4.31
CA PRO A 56 -8.59 16.18 3.54
C PRO A 56 -9.28 17.07 2.50
N ALA A 57 -10.53 16.77 2.12
CA ALA A 57 -11.35 17.64 1.26
C ALA A 57 -12.04 18.76 2.03
N ASN A 58 -12.13 18.64 3.36
CA ASN A 58 -12.73 19.65 4.25
C ASN A 58 -12.03 19.60 5.61
N LYS A 59 -10.95 20.33 5.75
CA LYS A 59 -10.03 20.30 6.90
C LYS A 59 -10.64 20.65 8.27
N VAL A 60 -11.92 21.06 8.33
CA VAL A 60 -12.65 21.25 9.58
C VAL A 60 -13.61 20.11 9.91
N GLU A 61 -13.82 19.17 8.99
CA GLU A 61 -14.68 17.99 9.21
C GLU A 61 -13.88 16.89 9.92
N VAL A 62 -14.27 16.59 11.16
CA VAL A 62 -13.66 15.51 11.95
C VAL A 62 -14.29 14.17 11.54
N ILE A 63 -13.48 13.22 11.09
CA ILE A 63 -13.91 11.85 10.78
C ILE A 63 -14.07 11.06 12.07
N GLY A 64 -13.14 11.18 12.99
CA GLY A 64 -13.19 10.55 14.30
C GLY A 64 -11.93 10.83 15.10
N ASN A 65 -11.99 10.47 16.39
CA ASN A 65 -10.85 10.54 17.29
C ASN A 65 -10.48 9.13 17.73
N VAL A 66 -9.21 8.82 17.76
CA VAL A 66 -8.73 7.54 18.30
C VAL A 66 -7.81 7.80 19.49
N SER A 67 -7.95 7.01 20.55
CA SER A 67 -7.06 7.07 21.71
C SER A 67 -5.61 6.84 21.28
N LYS A 68 -4.68 7.62 21.83
CA LYS A 68 -3.25 7.56 21.48
C LYS A 68 -2.50 6.63 22.43
N THR A 69 -1.71 5.74 21.89
CA THR A 69 -0.86 4.81 22.64
C THR A 69 0.41 5.52 23.12
N ASN A 70 0.75 5.32 24.41
CA ASN A 70 2.06 5.65 24.97
C ASN A 70 2.93 4.38 25.14
N LYS A 71 4.15 4.51 25.67
CA LYS A 71 5.09 3.39 25.81
C LYS A 71 4.60 2.33 26.81
N GLU A 72 3.96 2.72 27.90
CA GLU A 72 3.44 1.82 28.93
C GLU A 72 2.32 0.92 28.33
N ILE A 73 1.45 1.52 27.54
CA ILE A 73 0.37 0.78 26.86
C ILE A 73 0.95 -0.08 25.72
N ALA A 74 1.97 0.38 25.03
CA ALA A 74 2.66 -0.41 24.01
C ALA A 74 3.33 -1.66 24.61
N GLU A 75 3.89 -1.56 25.83
CA GLU A 75 4.41 -2.70 26.59
C GLU A 75 3.30 -3.68 27.00
N GLN A 76 2.15 -3.18 27.45
CA GLN A 76 0.99 -4.02 27.75
C GLN A 76 0.51 -4.78 26.51
N ALA A 77 0.48 -4.11 25.35
CA ALA A 77 0.12 -4.72 24.08
C ALA A 77 1.14 -5.79 23.65
N MET A 78 2.43 -5.56 23.88
CA MET A 78 3.49 -6.55 23.62
C MET A 78 3.28 -7.80 24.49
N ASN A 79 3.04 -7.64 25.78
CA ASN A 79 2.80 -8.76 26.70
C ASN A 79 1.54 -9.53 26.29
N SER A 80 0.44 -8.84 25.98
CA SER A 80 -0.78 -9.46 25.44
C SER A 80 -0.52 -10.29 24.18
N ALA A 81 0.27 -9.74 23.24
CA ALA A 81 0.61 -10.44 21.99
C ALA A 81 1.49 -11.68 22.25
N LEU A 82 2.40 -11.63 23.20
CA LEU A 82 3.24 -12.78 23.61
C LEU A 82 2.40 -13.91 24.19
N ASP A 83 1.49 -13.59 25.13
CA ASP A 83 0.60 -14.57 25.74
C ASP A 83 -0.34 -15.21 24.71
N ALA A 84 -0.94 -14.40 23.85
CA ALA A 84 -1.79 -14.88 22.78
C ALA A 84 -1.01 -15.75 21.77
N PHE A 85 0.25 -15.44 21.48
CA PHE A 85 1.09 -16.22 20.58
C PHE A 85 1.24 -17.67 21.02
N GLU A 86 1.40 -17.95 22.32
CA GLU A 86 1.57 -19.31 22.84
C GLU A 86 0.37 -20.23 22.56
N ILE A 87 -0.80 -19.65 22.36
CA ILE A 87 -2.03 -20.35 22.00
C ILE A 87 -2.19 -20.33 20.48
N TRP A 88 -2.11 -19.15 19.85
CA TRP A 88 -2.41 -18.94 18.43
C TRP A 88 -1.51 -19.72 17.49
N ARG A 89 -0.22 -19.83 17.80
CA ARG A 89 0.75 -20.62 17.02
C ARG A 89 0.41 -22.11 16.90
N LYS A 90 -0.44 -22.64 17.78
CA LYS A 90 -0.88 -24.04 17.82
C LYS A 90 -2.24 -24.24 17.12
N VAL A 91 -2.95 -23.15 16.81
CA VAL A 91 -4.22 -23.22 16.07
C VAL A 91 -3.97 -23.71 14.66
N GLU A 92 -4.77 -24.67 14.22
CA GLU A 92 -4.66 -25.24 12.87
C GLU A 92 -4.83 -24.19 11.76
N SER A 93 -4.07 -24.30 10.69
CA SER A 93 -4.06 -23.34 9.59
C SER A 93 -5.41 -23.19 8.88
N ASN A 94 -6.25 -24.26 8.85
CA ASN A 94 -7.60 -24.19 8.32
C ASN A 94 -8.52 -23.30 9.18
N ILE A 95 -8.41 -23.35 10.50
CA ILE A 95 -9.19 -22.49 11.40
C ILE A 95 -8.78 -21.02 11.22
N ARG A 96 -7.47 -20.76 11.11
CA ARG A 96 -6.97 -19.42 10.83
C ARG A 96 -7.44 -18.88 9.48
N ALA A 97 -7.42 -19.73 8.44
CA ALA A 97 -7.92 -19.38 7.11
C ALA A 97 -9.43 -19.11 7.11
N ASP A 98 -10.22 -19.89 7.85
CA ASP A 98 -11.67 -19.71 7.96
C ASP A 98 -12.05 -18.35 8.58
N ILE A 99 -11.26 -17.85 9.54
CA ILE A 99 -11.45 -16.50 10.09
C ILE A 99 -11.24 -15.45 9.00
N LEU A 100 -10.22 -15.58 8.16
CA LEU A 100 -9.99 -14.66 7.04
C LEU A 100 -11.15 -14.69 6.03
N PHE A 101 -11.65 -15.87 5.69
CA PHE A 101 -12.79 -15.99 4.76
C PHE A 101 -14.07 -15.38 5.34
N LYS A 102 -14.32 -15.52 6.65
CA LYS A 102 -15.44 -14.84 7.32
C LYS A 102 -15.26 -13.32 7.29
N ALA A 103 -14.07 -12.81 7.62
CA ALA A 103 -13.77 -11.39 7.56
C ALA A 103 -13.96 -10.84 6.13
N ALA A 104 -13.48 -11.53 5.10
CA ALA A 104 -13.70 -11.17 3.70
C ALA A 104 -15.20 -11.09 3.36
N ALA A 105 -16.00 -12.05 3.83
CA ALA A 105 -17.45 -12.05 3.61
C ALA A 105 -18.15 -10.87 4.32
N ILE A 106 -17.72 -10.51 5.54
CA ILE A 106 -18.24 -9.35 6.28
C ILE A 106 -17.93 -8.05 5.53
N ILE A 107 -16.67 -7.85 5.13
CA ILE A 107 -16.25 -6.64 4.39
C ILE A 107 -17.00 -6.55 3.05
N ARG A 108 -17.16 -7.66 2.32
CA ARG A 108 -17.89 -7.70 1.04
C ARG A 108 -19.35 -7.24 1.20
N ARG A 109 -20.02 -7.62 2.29
CA ARG A 109 -21.39 -7.13 2.58
C ARG A 109 -21.43 -5.64 2.91
N ARG A 110 -20.36 -5.10 3.48
CA ARG A 110 -20.22 -3.70 3.90
C ARG A 110 -19.31 -2.89 2.98
N LYS A 111 -19.05 -3.39 1.75
CA LYS A 111 -18.05 -2.81 0.84
C LYS A 111 -18.27 -1.32 0.61
N HIS A 112 -19.49 -0.91 0.34
CA HIS A 112 -19.80 0.51 0.09
C HIS A 112 -19.64 1.39 1.34
N GLU A 113 -19.94 0.90 2.52
CA GLU A 113 -19.69 1.64 3.78
C GLU A 113 -18.19 1.85 4.00
N PHE A 114 -17.38 0.80 3.86
CA PHE A 114 -15.92 0.90 4.00
C PHE A 114 -15.30 1.80 2.92
N SER A 115 -15.76 1.69 1.67
CA SER A 115 -15.32 2.57 0.58
C SER A 115 -15.71 4.02 0.84
N ALA A 116 -16.92 4.28 1.32
CA ALA A 116 -17.38 5.62 1.70
C ALA A 116 -16.56 6.22 2.85
N LEU A 117 -16.12 5.40 3.80
CA LEU A 117 -15.21 5.85 4.85
C LEU A 117 -13.87 6.29 4.25
N LEU A 118 -13.29 5.57 3.29
CA LEU A 118 -12.07 5.98 2.61
C LEU A 118 -12.23 7.25 1.77
N VAL A 119 -13.42 7.47 1.19
CA VAL A 119 -13.73 8.75 0.52
C VAL A 119 -13.61 9.91 1.50
N LYS A 120 -14.11 9.75 2.72
CA LYS A 120 -14.10 10.78 3.76
C LYS A 120 -12.74 10.89 4.47
N GLU A 121 -12.15 9.77 4.87
CA GLU A 121 -10.94 9.76 5.71
C GLU A 121 -9.65 9.95 4.89
N ALA A 122 -9.57 9.37 3.69
CA ALA A 122 -8.38 9.43 2.84
C ALA A 122 -8.54 10.34 1.60
N GLY A 123 -9.72 10.94 1.39
CA GLY A 123 -9.97 11.79 0.22
C GLY A 123 -9.99 11.03 -1.12
N LYS A 124 -10.26 9.73 -1.10
CA LYS A 124 -10.24 8.90 -2.33
C LYS A 124 -11.49 9.12 -3.18
N PRO A 125 -11.36 9.31 -4.52
CA PRO A 125 -12.49 9.16 -5.42
C PRO A 125 -13.14 7.77 -5.32
N TRP A 126 -14.40 7.66 -5.69
CA TRP A 126 -15.20 6.42 -5.52
C TRP A 126 -14.54 5.16 -6.09
N ASN A 127 -14.02 5.24 -7.32
CA ASN A 127 -13.37 4.08 -7.96
C ASN A 127 -12.10 3.65 -7.22
N GLU A 128 -11.33 4.61 -6.71
CA GLU A 128 -10.10 4.35 -5.95
C GLU A 128 -10.42 3.79 -4.55
N ALA A 129 -11.47 4.28 -3.90
CA ALA A 129 -11.92 3.77 -2.62
C ALA A 129 -12.49 2.35 -2.75
N ASP A 130 -13.30 2.08 -3.78
CA ASP A 130 -13.84 0.74 -4.07
C ASP A 130 -12.73 -0.26 -4.38
N ALA A 131 -11.70 0.15 -5.13
CA ALA A 131 -10.56 -0.69 -5.47
C ALA A 131 -9.71 -1.03 -4.25
N ASP A 132 -9.49 -0.10 -3.32
CA ASP A 132 -8.76 -0.33 -2.07
C ASP A 132 -9.48 -1.38 -1.19
N ILE A 133 -10.80 -1.27 -1.05
CA ILE A 133 -11.55 -2.28 -0.28
C ILE A 133 -11.57 -3.64 -1.00
N ALA A 134 -11.71 -3.66 -2.33
CA ALA A 134 -11.64 -4.89 -3.11
C ALA A 134 -10.30 -5.60 -2.95
N GLU A 135 -9.19 -4.86 -3.00
CA GLU A 135 -7.85 -5.38 -2.79
C GLU A 135 -7.66 -5.96 -1.38
N GLY A 136 -8.21 -5.29 -0.35
CA GLY A 136 -8.21 -5.83 1.01
C GLY A 136 -8.96 -7.16 1.13
N ILE A 137 -10.12 -7.28 0.47
CA ILE A 137 -10.86 -8.55 0.38
C ILE A 137 -10.00 -9.61 -0.32
N ASP A 138 -9.32 -9.24 -1.39
CA ASP A 138 -8.43 -10.11 -2.13
C ASP A 138 -7.28 -10.65 -1.27
N PHE A 139 -6.65 -9.85 -0.44
CA PHE A 139 -5.62 -10.31 0.48
C PHE A 139 -6.15 -11.35 1.48
N LEU A 140 -7.31 -11.12 2.07
CA LEU A 140 -7.98 -12.07 2.97
C LEU A 140 -8.22 -13.42 2.26
N GLU A 141 -8.83 -13.38 1.09
CA GLU A 141 -9.16 -14.56 0.29
C GLU A 141 -7.91 -15.29 -0.23
N TYR A 142 -6.92 -14.55 -0.69
CA TYR A 142 -5.70 -15.11 -1.25
C TYR A 142 -4.82 -15.75 -0.17
N TYR A 143 -4.52 -15.03 0.92
CA TYR A 143 -3.64 -15.55 1.96
C TYR A 143 -4.28 -16.68 2.75
N GLY A 144 -5.60 -16.67 2.96
CA GLY A 144 -6.33 -17.82 3.49
C GLY A 144 -6.10 -19.09 2.66
N ARG A 145 -6.07 -18.97 1.33
CA ARG A 145 -5.77 -20.12 0.43
C ARG A 145 -4.29 -20.49 0.41
N GLN A 146 -3.39 -19.50 0.48
CA GLN A 146 -1.95 -19.78 0.44
C GLN A 146 -1.46 -20.51 1.70
N VAL A 147 -1.93 -20.15 2.90
CA VAL A 147 -1.51 -20.85 4.12
C VAL A 147 -1.90 -22.33 4.12
N LEU A 148 -3.03 -22.67 3.49
CA LEU A 148 -3.45 -24.07 3.36
C LEU A 148 -2.53 -24.90 2.45
N LYS A 149 -1.88 -24.27 1.47
CA LYS A 149 -0.85 -24.92 0.63
C LYS A 149 0.44 -25.19 1.41
N LEU A 150 0.73 -24.36 2.41
CA LEU A 150 1.92 -24.48 3.26
C LEU A 150 1.75 -25.48 4.41
N LYS A 151 0.53 -25.97 4.67
CA LYS A 151 0.19 -26.85 5.80
C LYS A 151 1.07 -28.11 5.90
N CYS A 152 1.44 -28.70 4.78
CA CYS A 152 2.21 -29.94 4.74
C CYS A 152 3.73 -29.71 4.59
N GLY A 153 4.18 -28.46 4.71
CA GLY A 153 5.58 -28.12 4.47
C GLY A 153 6.02 -28.35 3.02
N LYS A 154 7.30 -28.61 2.84
CA LYS A 154 7.88 -29.00 1.54
C LYS A 154 8.47 -30.40 1.63
N LYS A 155 8.36 -31.16 0.53
CA LYS A 155 9.00 -32.47 0.41
C LYS A 155 10.53 -32.27 0.40
N VAL A 156 11.22 -33.10 1.15
CA VAL A 156 12.68 -33.24 1.14
C VAL A 156 13.08 -34.58 0.57
N GLU A 157 14.36 -34.77 0.21
CA GLU A 157 14.85 -36.02 -0.28
C GLU A 157 14.74 -37.12 0.80
N SER A 158 14.44 -38.32 0.39
CA SER A 158 14.28 -39.48 1.27
C SER A 158 15.61 -40.17 1.52
N ARG A 159 15.83 -40.63 2.78
CA ARG A 159 16.94 -41.45 3.16
C ARG A 159 16.42 -42.73 3.85
N THR A 160 16.96 -43.89 3.48
CA THR A 160 16.56 -45.14 4.07
C THR A 160 16.81 -45.15 5.58
N GLY A 161 15.81 -45.55 6.37
CA GLY A 161 15.88 -45.60 7.84
C GLY A 161 15.61 -44.24 8.52
N GLU A 162 15.21 -43.22 7.75
CA GLU A 162 14.89 -41.91 8.32
C GLU A 162 13.52 -41.40 7.84
N TYR A 163 12.80 -40.76 8.74
CA TYR A 163 11.62 -39.95 8.41
C TYR A 163 11.94 -38.49 8.56
N ASN A 164 12.05 -37.79 7.43
CA ASN A 164 12.48 -36.37 7.37
C ASN A 164 11.31 -35.47 7.00
N ARG A 165 11.17 -34.34 7.72
CA ARG A 165 10.14 -33.31 7.47
C ARG A 165 10.79 -31.94 7.38
N TYR A 166 10.17 -31.07 6.55
CA TYR A 166 10.52 -29.67 6.41
C TYR A 166 9.24 -28.84 6.54
N ASP A 167 8.98 -28.35 7.73
CA ASP A 167 7.75 -27.64 8.06
C ASP A 167 8.00 -26.15 8.23
N TYR A 168 6.96 -25.33 7.98
CA TYR A 168 7.00 -23.90 8.26
C TYR A 168 6.27 -23.60 9.57
N ILE A 169 6.92 -22.87 10.45
CA ILE A 169 6.39 -22.46 11.75
C ILE A 169 6.37 -20.92 11.88
N PRO A 170 5.47 -20.33 12.66
CA PRO A 170 5.41 -18.88 12.86
C PRO A 170 6.66 -18.32 13.52
N LEU A 171 6.91 -17.04 13.33
CA LEU A 171 8.05 -16.33 13.88
C LEU A 171 7.83 -15.88 15.34
N GLY A 172 6.68 -15.26 15.66
CA GLY A 172 6.38 -14.67 16.94
C GLY A 172 5.52 -13.41 16.85
N VAL A 173 5.84 -12.38 17.65
CA VAL A 173 5.14 -11.10 17.62
C VAL A 173 5.68 -10.22 16.48
N GLY A 174 4.80 -9.79 15.59
CA GLY A 174 5.09 -8.87 14.50
C GLY A 174 4.54 -7.47 14.76
N ILE A 175 5.26 -6.46 14.31
CA ILE A 175 4.78 -5.08 14.27
C ILE A 175 4.34 -4.76 12.85
N VAL A 176 3.09 -4.34 12.67
CA VAL A 176 2.56 -3.85 11.40
C VAL A 176 2.43 -2.33 11.47
N ILE A 177 3.16 -1.63 10.60
CA ILE A 177 3.13 -0.17 10.47
C ILE A 177 2.64 0.13 9.06
N SER A 178 1.39 0.56 8.93
CA SER A 178 0.72 0.73 7.64
C SER A 178 0.67 2.18 7.17
N PRO A 179 0.59 2.42 5.85
CA PRO A 179 0.49 3.74 5.26
C PRO A 179 -0.95 4.26 5.27
N TRP A 180 -1.12 5.52 4.88
CA TRP A 180 -2.42 6.16 4.75
C TRP A 180 -3.03 6.07 3.34
N ASN A 181 -2.22 5.90 2.31
CA ASN A 181 -2.67 5.98 0.91
C ASN A 181 -3.45 4.75 0.41
N PHE A 182 -3.14 3.57 0.91
CA PHE A 182 -3.95 2.35 0.80
C PHE A 182 -4.29 1.91 2.22
N ALA A 183 -5.06 2.77 2.89
CA ALA A 183 -5.31 2.69 4.32
C ALA A 183 -6.03 1.41 4.73
N PHE A 184 -6.79 0.79 3.82
CA PHE A 184 -7.42 -0.49 4.06
C PHE A 184 -6.61 -1.66 3.50
N ALA A 185 -6.32 -1.69 2.20
CA ALA A 185 -5.73 -2.86 1.54
C ALA A 185 -4.36 -3.25 2.11
N ILE A 186 -3.43 -2.30 2.21
CA ILE A 186 -2.08 -2.60 2.71
C ILE A 186 -2.12 -2.92 4.20
N MET A 187 -2.88 -2.19 4.99
CA MET A 187 -3.07 -2.45 6.42
C MET A 187 -3.68 -3.84 6.65
N ALA A 188 -4.77 -4.17 5.96
CA ALA A 188 -5.40 -5.48 6.04
C ALA A 188 -4.46 -6.58 5.55
N GLY A 189 -3.84 -6.41 4.36
CA GLY A 189 -2.97 -7.40 3.73
C GLY A 189 -1.79 -7.79 4.60
N THR A 190 -1.04 -6.82 5.15
CA THR A 190 0.10 -7.09 6.03
C THR A 190 -0.32 -7.70 7.36
N THR A 191 -1.43 -7.23 7.94
CA THR A 191 -1.99 -7.77 9.17
C THR A 191 -2.40 -9.23 8.99
N VAL A 192 -3.19 -9.54 7.97
CA VAL A 192 -3.71 -10.92 7.79
C VAL A 192 -2.65 -11.91 7.30
N ALA A 193 -1.64 -11.48 6.56
CA ALA A 193 -0.47 -12.31 6.26
C ALA A 193 0.25 -12.76 7.54
N THR A 194 0.38 -11.83 8.49
CA THR A 194 0.94 -12.10 9.81
C THR A 194 0.06 -13.05 10.61
N LEU A 195 -1.24 -12.79 10.70
CA LEU A 195 -2.18 -13.59 11.50
C LEU A 195 -2.31 -15.01 10.98
N VAL A 196 -2.53 -15.19 9.67
CA VAL A 196 -2.83 -16.50 9.09
C VAL A 196 -1.66 -17.46 9.18
N THR A 197 -0.43 -16.92 9.25
CA THR A 197 0.80 -17.71 9.46
C THR A 197 1.04 -18.12 10.93
N GLY A 198 0.15 -17.69 11.84
CA GLY A 198 0.18 -18.09 13.26
C GLY A 198 0.96 -17.14 14.16
N ASN A 199 1.30 -15.96 13.68
CA ASN A 199 1.91 -14.88 14.46
C ASN A 199 0.85 -14.00 15.10
N THR A 200 1.25 -13.18 16.06
CA THR A 200 0.43 -12.13 16.66
C THR A 200 0.91 -10.75 16.23
N VAL A 201 0.04 -9.76 16.31
CA VAL A 201 0.25 -8.44 15.71
C VAL A 201 0.04 -7.31 16.70
N LEU A 202 0.97 -6.37 16.67
CA LEU A 202 0.79 -5.01 17.15
C LEU A 202 0.54 -4.12 15.93
N LEU A 203 -0.70 -3.69 15.71
CA LEU A 203 -1.10 -2.89 14.57
C LEU A 203 -1.04 -1.40 14.87
N LYS A 204 -0.10 -0.72 14.23
CA LYS A 204 0.04 0.73 14.25
C LYS A 204 -0.35 1.32 12.89
N PRO A 205 -1.58 1.82 12.72
CA PRO A 205 -2.01 2.48 11.50
C PRO A 205 -1.35 3.85 11.33
N ALA A 206 -1.47 4.42 10.12
CA ALA A 206 -1.14 5.82 9.90
C ALA A 206 -2.03 6.75 10.74
N SER A 207 -1.46 7.85 11.22
CA SER A 207 -2.19 8.77 12.11
C SER A 207 -3.29 9.57 11.38
N THR A 208 -3.22 9.68 10.07
CA THR A 208 -4.23 10.39 9.26
C THR A 208 -5.43 9.51 8.89
N THR A 209 -5.29 8.17 8.97
CA THR A 209 -6.35 7.23 8.61
C THR A 209 -6.53 6.10 9.63
N PRO A 210 -6.72 6.42 10.92
CA PRO A 210 -6.82 5.41 11.96
C PRO A 210 -8.23 4.81 12.10
N ILE A 211 -9.29 5.47 11.58
CA ILE A 211 -10.67 5.05 11.80
C ILE A 211 -11.00 3.82 10.95
N ILE A 212 -10.55 3.78 9.70
CA ILE A 212 -10.71 2.59 8.86
C ILE A 212 -10.03 1.35 9.48
N ALA A 213 -8.89 1.55 10.17
CA ALA A 213 -8.20 0.48 10.88
C ALA A 213 -9.01 0.01 12.11
N ALA A 214 -9.59 0.93 12.90
CA ALA A 214 -10.49 0.57 14.00
C ALA A 214 -11.68 -0.25 13.49
N LYS A 215 -12.28 0.14 12.37
CA LYS A 215 -13.37 -0.61 11.72
C LYS A 215 -12.94 -1.99 11.23
N PHE A 216 -11.71 -2.14 10.79
CA PHE A 216 -11.17 -3.45 10.42
C PHE A 216 -11.02 -4.38 11.63
N ILE A 217 -10.59 -3.86 12.78
CA ILE A 217 -10.52 -4.68 14.01
C ILE A 217 -11.91 -5.18 14.43
N GLU A 218 -12.96 -4.32 14.36
CA GLU A 218 -14.34 -4.74 14.61
C GLU A 218 -14.74 -5.93 13.70
N VAL A 219 -14.32 -5.93 12.43
CA VAL A 219 -14.57 -7.05 11.51
C VAL A 219 -13.84 -8.31 11.91
N LEU A 220 -12.57 -8.21 12.35
CA LEU A 220 -11.80 -9.36 12.78
C LEU A 220 -12.41 -10.00 14.04
N GLU A 221 -12.90 -9.19 14.97
CA GLU A 221 -13.63 -9.66 16.16
C GLU A 221 -14.94 -10.36 15.77
N GLU A 222 -15.75 -9.75 14.87
CA GLU A 222 -16.98 -10.37 14.34
C GLU A 222 -16.69 -11.70 13.61
N ALA A 223 -15.55 -11.80 12.93
CA ALA A 223 -15.10 -13.03 12.29
C ALA A 223 -14.65 -14.14 13.27
N GLY A 224 -14.49 -13.79 14.54
CA GLY A 224 -14.11 -14.70 15.63
C GLY A 224 -12.60 -14.80 15.88
N LEU A 225 -11.83 -13.75 15.57
CA LEU A 225 -10.41 -13.69 15.92
C LEU A 225 -10.27 -13.65 17.46
N PRO A 226 -9.45 -14.52 18.07
CA PRO A 226 -9.26 -14.52 19.53
C PRO A 226 -8.59 -13.23 20.03
N ASN A 227 -8.93 -12.85 21.26
CA ASN A 227 -8.35 -11.70 21.95
C ASN A 227 -6.81 -11.79 22.01
N GLY A 228 -6.12 -10.65 21.92
CA GLY A 228 -4.67 -10.56 22.00
C GLY A 228 -3.92 -10.97 20.73
N VAL A 229 -4.57 -11.67 19.77
CA VAL A 229 -3.92 -12.05 18.50
C VAL A 229 -3.62 -10.81 17.64
N VAL A 230 -4.50 -9.80 17.70
CA VAL A 230 -4.27 -8.45 17.18
C VAL A 230 -4.47 -7.46 18.32
N ASN A 231 -3.54 -6.52 18.45
CA ASN A 231 -3.65 -5.39 19.37
C ASN A 231 -3.58 -4.10 18.55
N PHE A 232 -4.59 -3.25 18.67
CA PHE A 232 -4.73 -1.99 17.93
C PHE A 232 -4.15 -0.84 18.74
N ILE A 233 -3.02 -0.30 18.28
CA ILE A 233 -2.19 0.65 19.02
C ILE A 233 -1.81 1.88 18.16
N PRO A 234 -2.78 2.69 17.72
CA PRO A 234 -2.49 3.94 17.04
C PRO A 234 -1.63 4.86 17.91
N GLY A 235 -0.65 5.52 17.32
CA GLY A 235 0.27 6.37 18.05
C GLY A 235 1.34 7.01 17.16
N SER A 236 2.16 7.90 17.74
CA SER A 236 3.25 8.58 17.06
C SER A 236 4.32 7.59 16.58
N GLY A 237 4.84 7.79 15.37
CA GLY A 237 5.96 7.01 14.84
C GLY A 237 7.23 7.16 15.66
N THR A 238 7.52 8.36 16.14
CA THR A 238 8.72 8.67 16.95
C THR A 238 8.61 8.21 18.40
N GLU A 239 7.41 8.13 18.96
CA GLU A 239 7.19 7.74 20.34
C GLU A 239 7.11 6.22 20.51
N ILE A 240 6.12 5.60 19.84
CA ILE A 240 5.89 4.17 19.98
C ILE A 240 6.46 3.35 18.82
N GLY A 241 6.60 3.92 17.64
CA GLY A 241 7.15 3.21 16.49
C GLY A 241 8.58 2.75 16.73
N ASP A 242 9.48 3.69 17.10
CA ASP A 242 10.86 3.38 17.44
C ASP A 242 10.97 2.43 18.65
N TYR A 243 10.16 2.66 19.68
CA TYR A 243 10.12 1.81 20.86
C TYR A 243 9.80 0.35 20.50
N LEU A 244 8.80 0.13 19.66
CA LEU A 244 8.38 -1.21 19.24
C LEU A 244 9.41 -1.87 18.29
N VAL A 245 10.06 -1.09 17.41
CA VAL A 245 11.12 -1.59 16.55
C VAL A 245 12.32 -2.04 17.37
N ASP A 246 12.71 -1.28 18.39
CA ASP A 246 13.84 -1.60 19.29
C ASP A 246 13.51 -2.74 20.26
N HIS A 247 12.25 -2.94 20.58
CA HIS A 247 11.80 -3.86 21.61
C HIS A 247 12.38 -5.28 21.44
N PRO A 248 13.04 -5.89 22.46
CA PRO A 248 13.76 -7.15 22.33
C PRO A 248 12.86 -8.35 21.98
N LYS A 249 11.55 -8.26 22.25
CA LYS A 249 10.56 -9.30 21.91
C LYS A 249 9.93 -9.12 20.54
N THR A 250 10.15 -8.01 19.85
CA THR A 250 9.74 -7.85 18.45
C THR A 250 10.49 -8.84 17.58
N ARG A 251 9.78 -9.67 16.84
CA ARG A 251 10.34 -10.72 16.01
C ARG A 251 10.56 -10.27 14.58
N PHE A 252 9.63 -9.47 14.05
CA PHE A 252 9.71 -8.88 12.72
C PHE A 252 8.88 -7.61 12.65
N ILE A 253 9.17 -6.79 11.65
CA ILE A 253 8.47 -5.56 11.34
C ILE A 253 7.98 -5.65 9.89
N SER A 254 6.69 -5.43 9.67
CA SER A 254 6.07 -5.28 8.36
C SER A 254 5.68 -3.82 8.19
N PHE A 255 6.40 -3.12 7.32
CA PHE A 255 6.30 -1.67 7.14
C PHE A 255 5.96 -1.32 5.70
N THR A 256 5.06 -0.36 5.51
CA THR A 256 4.89 0.33 4.23
C THR A 256 4.81 1.83 4.49
N GLY A 257 5.63 2.61 3.80
CA GLY A 257 5.70 4.06 3.95
C GLY A 257 6.88 4.70 3.22
N SER A 258 7.34 5.86 3.71
CA SER A 258 8.45 6.57 3.07
C SER A 258 9.79 5.82 3.20
N ARG A 259 10.69 6.00 2.21
CA ARG A 259 12.05 5.50 2.23
C ARG A 259 12.80 5.90 3.50
N GLU A 260 12.69 7.15 3.92
CA GLU A 260 13.35 7.68 5.11
C GLU A 260 12.97 6.89 6.37
N VAL A 261 11.67 6.64 6.57
CA VAL A 261 11.20 5.87 7.72
C VAL A 261 11.57 4.39 7.59
N GLY A 262 11.48 3.80 6.39
CA GLY A 262 11.81 2.39 6.17
C GLY A 262 13.29 2.09 6.40
N THR A 263 14.21 2.94 5.90
CA THR A 263 15.65 2.81 6.14
C THR A 263 16.01 2.98 7.62
N ARG A 264 15.35 3.93 8.31
CA ARG A 264 15.49 4.10 9.77
C ARG A 264 15.04 2.85 10.53
N ILE A 265 13.90 2.26 10.17
CA ILE A 265 13.42 1.01 10.78
C ILE A 265 14.42 -0.11 10.55
N TYR A 266 14.96 -0.23 9.33
CA TYR A 266 15.93 -1.26 8.98
C TYR A 266 17.21 -1.13 9.79
N GLU A 267 17.76 0.09 9.91
CA GLU A 267 18.93 0.40 10.74
C GLU A 267 18.70 0.03 12.22
N ARG A 268 17.57 0.43 12.79
CA ARG A 268 17.23 0.16 14.20
C ARG A 268 17.02 -1.34 14.46
N ALA A 269 16.34 -2.03 13.57
CA ALA A 269 16.09 -3.47 13.67
C ALA A 269 17.35 -4.32 13.56
N ALA A 270 18.40 -3.82 12.91
CA ALA A 270 19.70 -4.49 12.80
C ALA A 270 20.48 -4.49 14.12
N LYS A 271 20.17 -3.61 15.06
CA LYS A 271 20.80 -3.59 16.39
C LYS A 271 20.25 -4.71 17.25
N VAL A 272 21.13 -5.35 18.01
CA VAL A 272 20.73 -6.37 18.99
C VAL A 272 20.61 -5.71 20.35
N TYR A 273 19.44 -5.80 20.94
CA TYR A 273 19.12 -5.22 22.23
C TYR A 273 19.24 -6.26 23.35
N GLU A 274 19.46 -5.80 24.58
CA GLU A 274 19.54 -6.71 25.74
C GLU A 274 18.25 -7.56 25.87
N GLY A 275 18.41 -8.87 26.08
CA GLY A 275 17.32 -9.83 26.15
C GLY A 275 16.72 -10.27 24.80
N GLN A 276 17.26 -9.79 23.68
CA GLN A 276 16.89 -10.24 22.33
C GLN A 276 17.58 -11.57 22.00
N MET A 277 16.79 -12.57 21.57
CA MET A 277 17.29 -13.92 21.26
C MET A 277 17.34 -14.24 19.76
N TRP A 278 17.01 -13.29 18.88
CA TRP A 278 16.95 -13.48 17.43
C TRP A 278 17.32 -12.19 16.68
N LEU A 279 17.70 -12.33 15.43
CA LEU A 279 17.78 -11.20 14.52
C LEU A 279 16.37 -10.86 14.03
N LYS A 280 15.99 -9.60 14.09
CA LYS A 280 14.68 -9.14 13.61
C LYS A 280 14.63 -9.19 12.09
N ARG A 281 13.49 -9.58 11.54
CA ARG A 281 13.23 -9.50 10.11
C ARG A 281 12.49 -8.19 9.82
N VAL A 282 12.89 -7.50 8.76
CA VAL A 282 12.19 -6.32 8.25
C VAL A 282 11.66 -6.64 6.86
N ILE A 283 10.36 -6.45 6.69
CA ILE A 283 9.64 -6.53 5.43
C ILE A 283 9.17 -5.10 5.15
N ALA A 284 9.85 -4.41 4.25
CA ALA A 284 9.60 -3.00 3.97
C ALA A 284 9.21 -2.81 2.50
N GLU A 285 8.12 -2.08 2.29
CA GLU A 285 7.72 -1.52 1.00
C GLU A 285 7.74 0.00 1.11
N MET A 286 8.43 0.65 0.20
CA MET A 286 8.71 2.08 0.27
C MET A 286 8.29 2.77 -1.03
N GLY A 287 8.75 4.00 -1.22
CA GLY A 287 8.41 4.83 -2.36
C GLY A 287 8.93 4.33 -3.70
N GLY A 288 8.57 5.07 -4.74
CA GLY A 288 8.96 4.83 -6.11
C GLY A 288 9.24 6.12 -6.89
N LYS A 289 9.92 5.97 -8.03
CA LYS A 289 10.06 7.00 -9.05
C LYS A 289 9.69 6.38 -10.40
N ASP A 290 8.43 5.97 -10.47
CA ASP A 290 7.95 5.05 -11.50
C ASP A 290 7.83 5.71 -12.86
N THR A 291 8.05 4.90 -13.88
CA THR A 291 8.25 5.38 -15.25
C THR A 291 7.35 4.65 -16.23
N ILE A 292 6.76 5.42 -17.17
CA ILE A 292 6.23 4.89 -18.41
C ILE A 292 7.17 5.28 -19.56
N ILE A 293 7.73 4.30 -20.24
CA ILE A 293 8.52 4.46 -21.47
C ILE A 293 7.57 4.37 -22.65
N VAL A 294 7.66 5.32 -23.57
CA VAL A 294 6.91 5.30 -24.84
C VAL A 294 7.90 5.22 -26.01
N ASP A 295 7.83 4.10 -26.73
CA ASP A 295 8.63 3.82 -27.89
C ASP A 295 8.04 4.50 -29.16
N LYS A 296 8.84 4.68 -30.20
CA LYS A 296 8.38 5.24 -31.49
C LYS A 296 7.30 4.41 -32.17
N GLU A 297 7.25 3.10 -31.92
CA GLU A 297 6.28 2.17 -32.50
C GLU A 297 5.07 1.95 -31.54
N ALA A 298 4.83 2.87 -30.61
CA ALA A 298 3.74 2.79 -29.66
C ALA A 298 2.38 3.21 -30.26
N ASP A 299 1.31 2.71 -29.66
CA ASP A 299 -0.01 3.36 -29.77
C ASP A 299 0.02 4.64 -28.91
N LEU A 300 0.06 5.80 -29.56
CA LEU A 300 0.27 7.09 -28.90
C LEU A 300 -0.94 7.52 -28.05
N GLU A 301 -2.16 7.18 -28.44
CA GLU A 301 -3.36 7.45 -27.65
C GLU A 301 -3.36 6.61 -26.36
N LEU A 302 -3.09 5.31 -26.48
CA LEU A 302 -2.92 4.43 -25.34
C LEU A 302 -1.81 4.92 -24.40
N ALA A 303 -0.70 5.42 -24.97
CA ALA A 303 0.43 5.95 -24.20
C ALA A 303 0.02 7.17 -23.36
N ALA A 304 -0.60 8.19 -23.99
CA ALA A 304 -1.04 9.39 -23.32
C ALA A 304 -2.08 9.09 -22.22
N GLN A 305 -3.09 8.25 -22.52
CA GLN A 305 -4.09 7.81 -21.54
C GLN A 305 -3.47 7.05 -20.37
N SER A 306 -2.50 6.15 -20.63
CA SER A 306 -1.80 5.37 -19.61
C SER A 306 -0.98 6.27 -18.69
N ILE A 307 -0.29 7.28 -19.22
CA ILE A 307 0.48 8.26 -18.45
C ILE A 307 -0.47 9.05 -17.55
N VAL A 308 -1.49 9.70 -18.11
CA VAL A 308 -2.42 10.57 -17.38
C VAL A 308 -3.13 9.80 -16.26
N LYS A 309 -3.67 8.61 -16.58
CA LYS A 309 -4.33 7.75 -15.60
C LYS A 309 -3.39 7.31 -14.47
N SER A 310 -2.15 6.93 -14.81
CA SER A 310 -1.18 6.45 -13.82
C SER A 310 -0.58 7.59 -12.98
N ALA A 311 -0.46 8.80 -13.56
CA ALA A 311 0.10 9.96 -12.87
C ALA A 311 -0.90 10.62 -11.90
N PHE A 312 -2.18 10.67 -12.29
CA PHE A 312 -3.16 11.52 -11.59
C PHE A 312 -4.25 10.75 -10.86
N GLY A 313 -4.37 9.43 -11.04
CA GLY A 313 -5.25 8.59 -10.23
C GLY A 313 -4.91 8.74 -8.75
N PHE A 314 -5.92 8.99 -7.90
CA PHE A 314 -5.75 9.32 -6.48
C PHE A 314 -4.76 10.48 -6.25
N SER A 315 -4.77 11.49 -7.15
CA SER A 315 -3.90 12.69 -7.06
C SER A 315 -2.39 12.34 -6.98
N GLY A 316 -1.96 11.27 -7.66
CA GLY A 316 -0.57 10.83 -7.68
C GLY A 316 -0.03 10.27 -6.36
N GLN A 317 -0.90 10.02 -5.37
CA GLN A 317 -0.54 9.55 -4.03
C GLN A 317 -0.43 8.02 -3.96
N LYS A 318 0.20 7.43 -4.95
CA LYS A 318 0.50 5.99 -5.02
C LYS A 318 2.00 5.79 -5.12
N CYS A 319 2.52 4.81 -4.40
CA CYS A 319 3.93 4.43 -4.54
C CYS A 319 4.28 4.03 -5.98
N SER A 320 3.29 3.53 -6.75
CA SER A 320 3.38 3.12 -8.15
C SER A 320 2.94 4.20 -9.16
N ALA A 321 2.65 5.44 -8.75
CA ALA A 321 2.18 6.48 -9.67
C ALA A 321 3.25 6.82 -10.72
N CYS A 322 2.82 7.01 -11.97
CA CYS A 322 3.71 7.47 -13.03
C CYS A 322 4.20 8.89 -12.72
N SER A 323 5.43 9.00 -12.27
CA SER A 323 6.07 10.29 -11.96
C SER A 323 7.02 10.75 -13.04
N ARG A 324 7.40 9.84 -13.96
CA ARG A 324 8.23 10.13 -15.15
C ARG A 324 7.62 9.49 -16.39
N ALA A 325 7.45 10.28 -17.44
CA ALA A 325 7.14 9.82 -18.79
C ALA A 325 8.39 10.00 -19.67
N ILE A 326 9.03 8.90 -20.07
CA ILE A 326 10.24 8.92 -20.90
C ILE A 326 9.85 8.49 -22.31
N ILE A 327 9.98 9.41 -23.26
CA ILE A 327 9.41 9.28 -24.59
C ILE A 327 10.52 9.38 -25.63
N VAL A 328 10.56 8.42 -26.57
CA VAL A 328 11.48 8.48 -27.72
C VAL A 328 11.17 9.72 -28.55
N GLU A 329 12.22 10.44 -28.96
CA GLU A 329 12.13 11.78 -29.56
C GLU A 329 11.19 11.87 -30.76
N ASP A 330 11.11 10.84 -31.61
CA ASP A 330 10.24 10.77 -32.79
C ASP A 330 8.75 11.03 -32.45
N VAL A 331 8.29 10.68 -31.29
CA VAL A 331 6.87 10.75 -30.88
C VAL A 331 6.63 11.65 -29.65
N TYR A 332 7.68 12.30 -29.15
CA TYR A 332 7.64 13.07 -27.92
C TYR A 332 6.56 14.15 -27.91
N GLU A 333 6.57 15.03 -28.92
CA GLU A 333 5.63 16.16 -28.98
C GLU A 333 4.17 15.68 -29.10
N SER A 334 3.94 14.61 -29.86
CA SER A 334 2.59 14.05 -30.03
C SER A 334 2.03 13.51 -28.74
N VAL A 335 2.84 12.76 -27.97
CA VAL A 335 2.41 12.19 -26.69
C VAL A 335 2.26 13.26 -25.61
N LEU A 336 3.20 14.23 -25.53
CA LEU A 336 3.15 15.33 -24.58
C LEU A 336 1.89 16.18 -24.79
N ASN A 337 1.65 16.64 -26.01
CA ASN A 337 0.48 17.48 -26.33
C ASN A 337 -0.82 16.74 -26.01
N ARG A 338 -0.91 15.45 -26.37
CA ARG A 338 -2.09 14.64 -26.07
C ARG A 338 -2.29 14.42 -24.59
N ALA A 339 -1.22 14.21 -23.81
CA ALA A 339 -1.29 14.11 -22.36
C ALA A 339 -1.76 15.43 -21.71
N VAL A 340 -1.31 16.58 -22.19
CA VAL A 340 -1.77 17.91 -21.74
C VAL A 340 -3.27 18.09 -22.01
N GLU A 341 -3.75 17.75 -23.21
CA GLU A 341 -5.18 17.81 -23.56
C GLU A 341 -6.01 16.95 -22.60
N LEU A 342 -5.64 15.68 -22.42
CA LEU A 342 -6.34 14.76 -21.52
C LEU A 342 -6.32 15.23 -20.06
N THR A 343 -5.23 15.85 -19.65
CA THR A 343 -5.07 16.39 -18.29
C THR A 343 -5.99 17.59 -18.05
N ALA A 344 -6.20 18.43 -19.08
CA ALA A 344 -7.10 19.58 -18.99
C ALA A 344 -8.59 19.19 -18.81
N GLU A 345 -8.96 17.95 -19.18
CA GLU A 345 -10.31 17.42 -19.03
C GLU A 345 -10.59 16.85 -17.62
N LEU A 346 -9.56 16.67 -16.79
CA LEU A 346 -9.72 16.06 -15.47
C LEU A 346 -10.48 16.98 -14.51
N THR A 347 -11.49 16.43 -13.86
CA THR A 347 -12.30 17.10 -12.84
C THR A 347 -11.68 16.92 -11.45
N ILE A 348 -11.58 18.01 -10.69
CA ILE A 348 -10.99 18.04 -9.35
C ILE A 348 -12.02 18.58 -8.37
N GLY A 349 -12.13 17.97 -7.20
CA GLY A 349 -13.00 18.47 -6.16
C GLY A 349 -13.29 17.46 -5.05
N ASP A 350 -14.34 17.74 -4.28
CA ASP A 350 -14.77 16.88 -3.19
C ASP A 350 -15.05 15.45 -3.69
N PRO A 351 -14.35 14.44 -3.18
CA PRO A 351 -14.47 13.06 -3.65
C PRO A 351 -15.82 12.40 -3.31
N THR A 352 -16.66 13.03 -2.50
CA THR A 352 -18.05 12.57 -2.30
C THR A 352 -18.90 12.72 -3.58
N ASN A 353 -18.50 13.63 -4.47
CA ASN A 353 -19.08 13.75 -5.80
C ASN A 353 -18.43 12.76 -6.78
N SER A 354 -19.18 11.76 -7.21
CA SER A 354 -18.71 10.70 -8.14
C SER A 354 -18.21 11.20 -9.50
N ASN A 355 -18.47 12.44 -9.87
CA ASN A 355 -17.98 13.03 -11.12
C ASN A 355 -16.54 13.58 -11.00
N ASN A 356 -16.00 13.73 -9.81
CA ASN A 356 -14.65 14.19 -9.62
C ASN A 356 -13.67 13.02 -9.80
N TYR A 357 -12.74 13.20 -10.75
CA TYR A 357 -11.69 12.23 -11.03
C TYR A 357 -10.57 12.27 -9.98
N MET A 358 -10.23 13.46 -9.51
CA MET A 358 -9.21 13.72 -8.51
C MET A 358 -9.82 14.31 -7.25
N GLY A 359 -9.34 13.84 -6.11
CA GLY A 359 -9.61 14.38 -4.78
C GLY A 359 -8.45 15.26 -4.27
N PRO A 360 -8.45 15.56 -2.96
CA PRO A 360 -7.37 16.29 -2.30
C PRO A 360 -6.11 15.43 -2.13
N VAL A 361 -5.00 16.08 -1.78
CA VAL A 361 -3.86 15.41 -1.17
C VAL A 361 -4.08 15.26 0.34
N ASN A 362 -3.32 14.38 0.99
CA ASN A 362 -3.62 13.84 2.31
C ASN A 362 -3.73 14.89 3.45
N ASP A 363 -2.80 15.83 3.50
CA ASP A 363 -2.72 16.79 4.60
C ASP A 363 -1.93 18.06 4.20
N GLN A 364 -1.81 19.00 5.13
CA GLN A 364 -1.09 20.26 4.92
C GLN A 364 0.40 20.03 4.62
N GLN A 365 1.02 19.02 5.23
CA GLN A 365 2.44 18.73 5.01
C GLN A 365 2.66 18.22 3.57
N ALA A 366 1.81 17.33 3.10
CA ALA A 366 1.83 16.85 1.72
C ALA A 366 1.58 18.00 0.73
N PHE A 367 0.56 18.83 1.01
CA PHE A 367 0.26 20.00 0.18
C PHE A 367 1.48 20.93 0.04
N ASN A 368 2.09 21.32 1.15
CA ASN A 368 3.24 22.20 1.15
C ASN A 368 4.45 21.61 0.43
N LYS A 369 4.73 20.31 0.67
CA LYS A 369 5.80 19.58 -0.01
C LYS A 369 5.59 19.58 -1.53
N ILE A 370 4.40 19.23 -1.99
CA ILE A 370 4.09 19.13 -3.43
C ILE A 370 4.20 20.52 -4.08
N MET A 371 3.64 21.56 -3.46
CA MET A 371 3.76 22.93 -3.97
C MET A 371 5.21 23.40 -4.04
N GLN A 372 6.05 23.02 -3.08
CA GLN A 372 7.49 23.30 -3.14
C GLN A 372 8.16 22.62 -4.35
N TYR A 373 7.81 21.36 -4.64
CA TYR A 373 8.32 20.66 -5.84
C TYR A 373 7.80 21.29 -7.14
N ILE A 374 6.59 21.83 -7.16
CA ILE A 374 6.07 22.57 -8.30
C ILE A 374 6.91 23.83 -8.56
N GLU A 375 7.30 24.58 -7.52
CA GLU A 375 8.20 25.74 -7.69
C GLU A 375 9.59 25.32 -8.18
N ILE A 376 10.16 24.24 -7.64
CA ILE A 376 11.42 23.67 -8.14
C ILE A 376 11.27 23.28 -9.63
N GLY A 377 10.16 22.69 -10.01
CA GLY A 377 9.89 22.30 -11.40
C GLY A 377 9.86 23.48 -12.36
N LYS A 378 9.36 24.63 -11.94
CA LYS A 378 9.39 25.88 -12.74
C LYS A 378 10.81 26.42 -12.97
N GLU A 379 11.75 26.07 -12.08
CA GLU A 379 13.17 26.42 -12.24
C GLU A 379 13.92 25.39 -13.08
N GLU A 380 13.51 24.10 -13.05
CA GLU A 380 14.20 23.00 -13.71
C GLU A 380 13.70 22.70 -15.13
N GLY A 381 12.47 23.11 -15.48
CA GLY A 381 11.83 22.80 -16.76
C GLY A 381 10.72 23.77 -17.14
N GLU A 382 9.89 23.35 -18.07
CA GLU A 382 8.76 24.13 -18.58
C GLU A 382 7.44 23.56 -18.02
N LEU A 383 6.65 24.44 -17.39
CA LEU A 383 5.31 24.09 -16.90
C LEU A 383 4.32 24.06 -18.08
N MET A 384 3.82 22.88 -18.42
CA MET A 384 2.88 22.68 -19.54
C MET A 384 1.44 22.92 -19.13
N ILE A 385 1.05 22.48 -17.90
CA ILE A 385 -0.30 22.64 -17.35
C ILE A 385 -0.26 22.49 -15.82
N GLY A 386 -1.23 23.07 -15.12
CA GLY A 386 -1.39 22.94 -13.67
C GLY A 386 -0.55 23.93 -12.88
N GLY A 387 0.14 23.45 -11.86
CA GLY A 387 1.03 24.27 -11.03
C GLY A 387 0.31 25.16 -10.00
N ILE A 388 -0.97 24.89 -9.72
CA ILE A 388 -1.81 25.68 -8.81
C ILE A 388 -2.35 24.76 -7.71
N GLY A 389 -2.32 25.25 -6.47
CA GLY A 389 -2.93 24.60 -5.32
C GLY A 389 -3.91 25.53 -4.62
N ASP A 390 -4.93 24.95 -3.99
CA ASP A 390 -5.91 25.65 -3.14
C ASP A 390 -6.12 24.84 -1.86
N ASP A 391 -5.70 25.40 -0.73
CA ASP A 391 -5.88 24.82 0.59
C ASP A 391 -6.88 25.59 1.46
N SER A 392 -7.72 26.42 0.87
CA SER A 392 -8.70 27.25 1.60
C SER A 392 -9.74 26.40 2.34
N LYS A 393 -10.24 25.32 1.74
CA LYS A 393 -11.21 24.39 2.31
C LYS A 393 -10.64 23.00 2.55
N GLY A 394 -9.94 22.47 1.59
CA GLY A 394 -9.25 21.17 1.57
C GLY A 394 -7.98 21.29 0.76
N TYR A 395 -7.19 20.24 0.69
CA TYR A 395 -5.85 20.26 0.12
C TYR A 395 -5.85 19.89 -1.37
N PHE A 396 -6.34 20.77 -2.24
CA PHE A 396 -6.48 20.50 -3.67
C PHE A 396 -5.29 21.04 -4.47
N ILE A 397 -4.69 20.21 -5.32
CA ILE A 397 -3.61 20.58 -6.24
C ILE A 397 -3.99 20.15 -7.64
N GLN A 398 -3.86 21.04 -8.62
CA GLN A 398 -4.12 20.72 -10.01
C GLN A 398 -3.12 19.71 -10.55
N PRO A 399 -3.54 18.78 -11.44
CA PRO A 399 -2.62 17.88 -12.12
C PRO A 399 -1.62 18.70 -12.92
N THR A 400 -0.34 18.41 -12.72
CA THR A 400 0.76 19.26 -13.17
C THR A 400 1.72 18.46 -14.06
N ILE A 401 1.99 18.96 -15.26
CA ILE A 401 2.95 18.40 -16.22
C ILE A 401 4.10 19.36 -16.41
N PHE A 402 5.32 18.85 -16.26
CA PHE A 402 6.56 19.53 -16.64
C PHE A 402 7.22 18.84 -17.84
N SER A 403 7.83 19.65 -18.74
CA SER A 403 8.62 19.20 -19.86
C SER A 403 10.00 19.86 -19.87
N GLY A 404 10.87 19.48 -20.80
CA GLY A 404 12.19 20.11 -20.98
C GLY A 404 13.19 19.88 -19.84
N LEU A 405 12.92 18.91 -18.96
CA LEU A 405 13.74 18.61 -17.79
C LEU A 405 15.05 17.91 -18.16
N ASN A 406 16.12 18.29 -17.49
CA ASN A 406 17.36 17.50 -17.48
C ASN A 406 17.10 16.17 -16.75
N VAL A 407 17.70 15.08 -17.24
CA VAL A 407 17.56 13.75 -16.62
C VAL A 407 18.07 13.68 -15.18
N GLU A 408 18.94 14.60 -14.76
CA GLU A 408 19.45 14.73 -13.40
C GLU A 408 18.65 15.72 -12.54
N ALA A 409 17.59 16.33 -13.06
CA ALA A 409 16.73 17.23 -12.33
C ALA A 409 16.10 16.55 -11.10
N ARG A 410 15.84 17.31 -10.04
CA ARG A 410 15.20 16.79 -8.82
C ARG A 410 13.83 16.19 -9.11
N LEU A 411 13.06 16.80 -10.03
CA LEU A 411 11.77 16.24 -10.47
C LEU A 411 11.92 14.89 -11.16
N MET A 412 13.09 14.56 -11.69
CA MET A 412 13.37 13.26 -12.30
C MET A 412 13.87 12.20 -11.31
N LYS A 413 14.35 12.59 -10.13
CA LYS A 413 15.01 11.72 -9.14
C LYS A 413 14.21 11.51 -7.85
N GLU A 414 13.63 12.58 -7.32
CA GLU A 414 13.04 12.59 -5.98
C GLU A 414 11.55 12.24 -6.03
N GLU A 415 11.06 11.50 -5.04
CA GLU A 415 9.65 11.15 -4.90
C GLU A 415 8.83 12.35 -4.39
N ILE A 416 7.89 12.82 -5.20
CA ILE A 416 7.02 13.95 -4.87
C ILE A 416 5.79 13.48 -4.10
N PHE A 417 5.21 12.35 -4.48
CA PHE A 417 3.99 11.75 -3.93
C PHE A 417 2.75 12.64 -4.07
N GLY A 418 2.56 13.19 -5.25
CA GLY A 418 1.50 14.14 -5.59
C GLY A 418 1.23 14.20 -7.10
N PRO A 419 0.28 15.02 -7.55
CA PRO A 419 -0.17 15.05 -8.93
C PRO A 419 0.80 15.81 -9.85
N VAL A 420 2.04 15.34 -9.93
CA VAL A 420 3.11 15.94 -10.74
C VAL A 420 3.80 14.86 -11.56
N VAL A 421 3.85 15.04 -12.88
CA VAL A 421 4.58 14.15 -13.79
C VAL A 421 5.61 14.93 -14.61
N ALA A 422 6.79 14.36 -14.75
CA ALA A 422 7.93 14.89 -15.49
C ALA A 422 8.08 14.17 -16.84
N PHE A 423 8.07 14.92 -17.94
CA PHE A 423 8.30 14.41 -19.27
C PHE A 423 9.76 14.60 -19.68
N ALA A 424 10.42 13.52 -20.09
CA ALA A 424 11.78 13.53 -20.59
C ALA A 424 11.88 12.88 -21.98
N LYS A 425 12.77 13.42 -22.81
CA LYS A 425 13.03 12.95 -24.16
C LYS A 425 14.20 11.97 -24.15
N ALA A 426 14.08 10.87 -24.89
CA ALA A 426 15.17 9.93 -25.15
C ALA A 426 15.42 9.82 -26.65
N LYS A 427 16.68 9.71 -27.08
CA LYS A 427 17.05 9.57 -28.50
C LYS A 427 16.57 8.26 -29.12
N ASN A 428 16.51 7.22 -28.30
CA ASN A 428 16.10 5.87 -28.72
C ASN A 428 15.64 5.06 -27.52
N PHE A 429 15.12 3.85 -27.76
CA PHE A 429 14.58 2.97 -26.74
C PHE A 429 15.61 2.54 -25.68
N THR A 430 16.86 2.26 -26.08
CA THR A 430 17.94 1.89 -25.16
C THR A 430 18.28 3.02 -24.19
N GLU A 431 18.36 4.27 -24.69
CA GLU A 431 18.55 5.43 -23.82
C GLU A 431 17.34 5.64 -22.88
N ALA A 432 16.11 5.39 -23.37
CA ALA A 432 14.92 5.48 -22.54
C ALA A 432 14.98 4.52 -21.33
N ILE A 433 15.43 3.28 -21.54
CA ILE A 433 15.66 2.32 -20.43
C ILE A 433 16.76 2.82 -19.51
N ALA A 434 17.87 3.34 -20.03
CA ALA A 434 18.96 3.87 -19.20
C ALA A 434 18.49 5.05 -18.33
N ILE A 435 17.70 5.97 -18.88
CA ILE A 435 17.10 7.07 -18.10
C ILE A 435 16.10 6.53 -17.06
N ALA A 436 15.28 5.53 -17.43
CA ALA A 436 14.32 4.91 -16.52
C ALA A 436 15.00 4.27 -15.32
N ASN A 437 16.11 3.58 -15.50
CA ASN A 437 16.90 2.94 -14.45
C ASN A 437 17.74 3.94 -13.63
N ASN A 438 17.91 5.17 -14.09
CA ASN A 438 18.73 6.18 -13.40
C ASN A 438 17.97 6.80 -12.21
N THR A 439 17.67 5.99 -11.22
CA THR A 439 17.02 6.33 -9.95
C THR A 439 17.43 5.35 -8.87
N GLU A 440 17.36 5.76 -7.62
CA GLU A 440 17.59 4.86 -6.48
C GLU A 440 16.41 3.91 -6.20
N TYR A 441 15.27 4.13 -6.85
CA TYR A 441 14.05 3.32 -6.73
C TYR A 441 13.98 2.24 -7.83
N GLY A 442 13.07 1.30 -7.64
CA GLY A 442 12.81 0.23 -8.60
C GLY A 442 11.47 -0.46 -8.33
N LEU A 443 10.38 0.32 -8.14
CA LEU A 443 9.09 -0.25 -7.76
C LEU A 443 8.32 -0.75 -8.99
N THR A 444 7.80 0.16 -9.81
CA THR A 444 7.07 -0.22 -11.02
C THR A 444 7.58 0.49 -12.27
N GLY A 445 7.31 -0.09 -13.42
CA GLY A 445 7.54 0.53 -14.72
C GLY A 445 6.59 -0.01 -15.76
N ALA A 446 6.38 0.76 -16.82
CA ALA A 446 5.63 0.30 -17.98
C ALA A 446 6.32 0.69 -19.29
N VAL A 447 6.08 -0.09 -20.32
CA VAL A 447 6.56 0.17 -21.69
C VAL A 447 5.39 0.08 -22.65
N ILE A 448 5.19 1.13 -23.43
CA ILE A 448 4.20 1.15 -24.50
C ILE A 448 4.94 1.00 -25.84
N THR A 449 4.80 -0.14 -26.48
CA THR A 449 5.46 -0.46 -27.75
C THR A 449 4.78 -1.63 -28.47
N ASN A 450 4.80 -1.63 -29.78
CA ASN A 450 4.44 -2.76 -30.63
C ASN A 450 5.67 -3.56 -31.10
N ASN A 451 6.90 -3.09 -30.79
CA ASN A 451 8.14 -3.76 -31.16
C ASN A 451 8.45 -4.93 -30.20
N ARG A 452 8.36 -6.15 -30.71
CA ARG A 452 8.62 -7.35 -29.91
C ARG A 452 10.04 -7.44 -29.36
N GLN A 453 11.04 -6.96 -30.09
CA GLN A 453 12.42 -6.96 -29.64
C GLN A 453 12.62 -6.00 -28.45
N HIS A 454 11.98 -4.83 -28.49
CA HIS A 454 12.02 -3.86 -27.40
C HIS A 454 11.28 -4.37 -26.15
N ILE A 455 10.22 -5.18 -26.31
CA ILE A 455 9.57 -5.87 -25.18
C ILE A 455 10.56 -6.81 -24.49
N GLU A 456 11.27 -7.64 -25.26
CA GLU A 456 12.26 -8.58 -24.66
C GLU A 456 13.44 -7.82 -24.06
N GLN A 457 13.96 -6.78 -24.73
CA GLN A 457 15.00 -5.93 -24.17
C GLN A 457 14.55 -5.31 -22.83
N ALA A 458 13.33 -4.78 -22.75
CA ALA A 458 12.83 -4.20 -21.50
C ALA A 458 12.68 -5.24 -20.37
N ARG A 459 12.34 -6.50 -20.70
CA ARG A 459 12.28 -7.59 -19.72
C ARG A 459 13.65 -7.87 -19.08
N GLU A 460 14.72 -7.72 -19.84
CA GLU A 460 16.09 -7.97 -19.39
C GLU A 460 16.69 -6.74 -18.71
N ASP A 461 16.50 -5.56 -19.28
CA ASP A 461 17.26 -4.36 -18.94
C ASP A 461 16.51 -3.38 -18.03
N PHE A 462 15.16 -3.36 -18.00
CA PHE A 462 14.41 -2.42 -17.17
C PHE A 462 14.28 -2.96 -15.73
N HIS A 463 15.08 -2.42 -14.83
CA HIS A 463 15.24 -2.92 -13.47
C HIS A 463 14.18 -2.39 -12.49
N VAL A 464 13.01 -3.01 -12.51
CA VAL A 464 11.87 -2.72 -11.62
C VAL A 464 11.22 -4.00 -11.12
N GLY A 465 10.62 -3.95 -9.94
CA GLY A 465 9.94 -5.10 -9.35
C GLY A 465 8.68 -5.52 -10.09
N ASN A 466 7.93 -4.57 -10.65
CA ASN A 466 6.75 -4.83 -11.46
C ASN A 466 6.86 -4.12 -12.82
N LEU A 467 7.00 -4.88 -13.89
CA LEU A 467 7.09 -4.37 -15.26
C LEU A 467 5.83 -4.71 -16.05
N TYR A 468 5.23 -3.70 -16.68
CA TYR A 468 4.01 -3.84 -17.46
C TYR A 468 4.24 -3.45 -18.93
N PHE A 469 3.49 -4.08 -19.84
CA PHE A 469 3.53 -3.77 -21.27
C PHE A 469 2.14 -3.35 -21.77
N ASN A 470 2.10 -2.30 -22.56
CA ASN A 470 0.89 -1.77 -23.21
C ASN A 470 -0.27 -1.51 -22.23
N ARG A 471 0.08 -0.96 -21.07
CA ARG A 471 -0.83 -0.47 -20.03
C ARG A 471 -0.09 0.48 -19.08
N GLY A 472 -0.83 1.13 -18.17
CA GLY A 472 -0.22 1.95 -17.13
C GLY A 472 0.60 1.16 -16.11
N CYS A 473 1.44 1.85 -15.34
CA CYS A 473 2.34 1.27 -14.33
C CYS A 473 1.65 1.02 -12.96
N THR A 474 0.36 1.34 -12.82
CA THR A 474 -0.44 1.15 -11.61
C THR A 474 -1.43 -0.02 -11.74
N GLY A 475 -2.12 -0.38 -10.64
CA GLY A 475 -3.23 -1.33 -10.66
C GLY A 475 -2.78 -2.79 -10.72
N ALA A 476 -1.83 -3.18 -9.87
CA ALA A 476 -1.54 -4.57 -9.58
C ALA A 476 -2.74 -5.24 -8.89
N ILE A 477 -2.98 -6.51 -9.18
CA ILE A 477 -4.06 -7.30 -8.59
C ILE A 477 -3.46 -8.46 -7.82
N VAL A 478 -3.87 -8.64 -6.57
CA VAL A 478 -3.42 -9.71 -5.68
C VAL A 478 -3.53 -11.07 -6.37
N GLY A 479 -2.47 -11.86 -6.31
CA GLY A 479 -2.40 -13.17 -6.92
C GLY A 479 -2.15 -13.19 -8.44
N TYR A 480 -2.36 -12.06 -9.15
CA TYR A 480 -2.12 -11.93 -10.59
C TYR A 480 -0.81 -11.18 -10.89
N GLN A 481 -0.58 -10.07 -10.21
CA GLN A 481 0.66 -9.29 -10.28
C GLN A 481 1.17 -9.03 -8.86
N PRO A 482 1.87 -9.99 -8.24
CA PRO A 482 2.47 -9.79 -6.92
C PRO A 482 3.31 -8.53 -6.88
N PHE A 483 3.09 -7.69 -5.87
CA PHE A 483 3.58 -6.32 -5.83
C PHE A 483 4.74 -6.14 -4.85
N GLY A 484 5.81 -5.49 -5.30
CA GLY A 484 6.95 -5.12 -4.49
C GLY A 484 8.15 -4.73 -5.34
N GLY A 485 8.99 -3.83 -4.80
CA GLY A 485 10.05 -3.15 -5.51
C GLY A 485 11.45 -3.67 -5.22
N PHE A 486 12.37 -3.29 -6.11
CA PHE A 486 13.81 -3.45 -5.99
C PHE A 486 14.46 -2.19 -5.42
N ASN A 487 15.75 -2.24 -5.17
CA ASN A 487 16.55 -1.10 -4.71
C ASN A 487 15.93 -0.46 -3.44
N MET A 488 15.89 0.88 -3.38
CA MET A 488 15.30 1.60 -2.24
C MET A 488 13.76 1.62 -2.22
N SER A 489 13.11 0.87 -3.11
CA SER A 489 11.66 0.70 -3.05
C SER A 489 11.19 -0.40 -2.09
N GLY A 490 12.10 -1.28 -1.63
CA GLY A 490 11.70 -2.30 -0.66
C GLY A 490 12.76 -3.34 -0.37
N THR A 491 12.35 -4.38 0.36
CA THR A 491 13.17 -5.54 0.73
C THR A 491 12.87 -6.75 -0.14
N ASP A 492 12.58 -6.52 -1.42
CA ASP A 492 12.30 -7.53 -2.46
C ASP A 492 11.11 -8.44 -2.17
N SER A 493 10.22 -8.03 -1.26
CA SER A 493 8.98 -8.75 -0.96
C SER A 493 7.99 -8.63 -2.13
N LYS A 494 7.10 -9.62 -2.27
CA LYS A 494 6.05 -9.63 -3.30
C LYS A 494 4.69 -9.84 -2.64
N ALA A 495 4.10 -8.74 -2.11
CA ALA A 495 2.77 -8.76 -1.51
C ALA A 495 1.74 -9.31 -2.50
N GLY A 496 0.82 -10.16 -2.02
CA GLY A 496 -0.12 -10.88 -2.88
C GLY A 496 0.52 -11.98 -3.73
N GLY A 497 1.77 -12.34 -3.45
CA GLY A 497 2.49 -13.40 -4.13
C GLY A 497 2.47 -14.74 -3.38
N PRO A 498 2.85 -15.84 -4.05
CA PRO A 498 2.84 -17.18 -3.46
C PRO A 498 3.85 -17.33 -2.32
N ASP A 499 4.94 -16.56 -2.33
CA ASP A 499 6.02 -16.66 -1.35
C ASP A 499 5.90 -15.66 -0.19
N TYR A 500 4.96 -14.71 -0.26
CA TYR A 500 4.85 -13.63 0.72
C TYR A 500 4.67 -14.14 2.15
N LEU A 501 3.86 -15.18 2.36
CA LEU A 501 3.64 -15.76 3.68
C LEU A 501 4.90 -16.34 4.31
N LEU A 502 5.88 -16.78 3.50
CA LEU A 502 7.16 -17.32 3.98
C LEU A 502 8.01 -16.25 4.68
N LEU A 503 7.79 -14.98 4.36
CA LEU A 503 8.44 -13.86 5.06
C LEU A 503 8.04 -13.78 6.54
N HIS A 504 6.87 -14.32 6.90
CA HIS A 504 6.30 -14.34 8.25
C HIS A 504 6.51 -15.70 8.96
N MET A 505 7.26 -16.61 8.35
CA MET A 505 7.49 -17.96 8.84
C MET A 505 8.99 -18.30 8.85
N GLN A 506 9.35 -19.34 9.58
CA GLN A 506 10.68 -19.96 9.51
C GLN A 506 10.55 -21.45 9.28
N ALA A 507 11.49 -21.99 8.54
CA ALA A 507 11.54 -23.43 8.29
C ALA A 507 12.14 -24.18 9.49
N LYS A 508 11.57 -25.35 9.78
CA LYS A 508 12.07 -26.30 10.78
C LYS A 508 12.23 -27.66 10.13
N THR A 509 13.43 -28.18 10.16
CA THR A 509 13.70 -29.56 9.75
C THR A 509 13.63 -30.47 10.98
N THR A 510 12.95 -31.62 10.83
CA THR A 510 12.94 -32.68 11.84
C THR A 510 13.33 -34.01 11.16
N SER A 511 14.14 -34.80 11.83
CA SER A 511 14.55 -36.14 11.39
C SER A 511 14.30 -37.14 12.50
N GLU A 512 13.69 -38.27 12.18
CA GLU A 512 13.43 -39.38 13.09
C GLU A 512 14.05 -40.65 12.50
N MET A 513 14.84 -41.34 13.28
CA MET A 513 15.35 -42.68 12.92
C MET A 513 14.24 -43.68 13.11
N LEU A 514 13.98 -44.51 12.09
CA LEU A 514 12.93 -45.57 12.08
C LEU A 514 13.47 -46.91 12.51
#